data_a332e284dbe5fdaaddd9e00560b43a17
#
_entry.id   a332e284dbe5fdaaddd9e00560b43a17
#
_cell.length_a   1.000
_cell.length_b   1.000
_cell.length_c   1.000
_cell.angle_alpha   90.00
_cell.angle_beta   90.00
_cell.angle_gamma   90.00
#
_symmetry.space_group_name_H-M   'P 1'
#
loop_
_entity.id
_entity.type
_entity.pdbx_description
1 polymer ?
#
loop_
_entity_poly.entity_id
_entity_poly.type
_entity_poly.pdbx_seq_one_letter_code
_entity_poly.pdbx_strand_id
1 'polypeptide(L)'
;MVATSSLELGIDMGSVDLVVQVAAPLSIASGLQRVGRADHNVGGVSHALFFPITRQQIIGVTTSMECMREGAIEPLHMPRNPLDVLAQQTVAAAAMEDLSTNDWYELVRRSAPFQNLDRSMFDAVIGMMTGAYNSESFSAFRPRCNTTKRQS
;
A
#
# COMPACT_ATOMS: atom_id res chain seq x y z
N MET A 1 -11.78 23.81 8.20
CA MET A 1 -10.64 23.36 7.37
C MET A 1 -11.18 22.50 6.24
N VAL A 2 -10.57 22.56 5.05
CA VAL A 2 -10.88 21.68 3.92
C VAL A 2 -9.62 20.85 3.61
N ALA A 3 -9.79 19.55 3.46
CA ALA A 3 -8.69 18.65 3.16
C ALA A 3 -9.14 17.51 2.24
N THR A 4 -8.18 16.93 1.54
CA THR A 4 -8.35 15.71 0.72
C THR A 4 -8.03 14.46 1.55
N SER A 5 -7.56 13.38 0.94
CA SER A 5 -7.17 12.13 1.61
C SER A 5 -6.07 12.27 2.67
N SER A 6 -5.39 13.42 2.77
CA SER A 6 -4.38 13.68 3.79
C SER A 6 -4.87 13.55 5.23
N LEU A 7 -6.20 13.66 5.47
CA LEU A 7 -6.80 13.45 6.78
C LEU A 7 -6.73 11.98 7.27
N GLU A 8 -6.45 11.03 6.40
CA GLU A 8 -6.28 9.62 6.75
C GLU A 8 -4.95 9.34 7.45
N LEU A 9 -3.95 10.20 7.25
CA LEU A 9 -2.55 9.98 7.64
C LEU A 9 -2.22 10.18 9.14
N GLY A 10 -3.21 10.29 10.02
CA GLY A 10 -2.93 10.34 11.47
C GLY A 10 -2.25 11.62 11.96
N ILE A 11 -2.30 12.71 11.19
CA ILE A 11 -1.75 14.01 11.60
C ILE A 11 -2.59 14.53 12.76
N ASP A 12 -1.93 14.97 13.84
CA ASP A 12 -2.60 15.67 14.91
C ASP A 12 -3.03 17.07 14.44
N MET A 13 -4.33 17.27 14.38
CA MET A 13 -4.94 18.49 13.86
C MET A 13 -5.69 19.29 14.94
N GLY A 14 -5.48 18.92 16.20
CA GLY A 14 -6.22 19.48 17.30
C GLY A 14 -7.68 18.98 17.36
N SER A 15 -8.53 19.63 18.15
CA SER A 15 -9.93 19.24 18.30
C SER A 15 -10.75 19.58 17.05
N VAL A 16 -11.39 18.56 16.48
CA VAL A 16 -12.37 18.69 15.40
C VAL A 16 -13.71 18.22 15.91
N ASP A 17 -14.72 19.07 15.89
CA ASP A 17 -16.04 18.77 16.44
C ASP A 17 -16.90 17.97 15.46
N LEU A 18 -16.73 18.19 14.16
CA LEU A 18 -17.55 17.61 13.10
C LEU A 18 -16.73 17.36 11.84
N VAL A 19 -16.86 16.18 11.27
CA VAL A 19 -16.36 15.87 9.94
C VAL A 19 -17.48 15.95 8.91
N VAL A 20 -17.25 16.70 7.84
CA VAL A 20 -18.16 16.75 6.68
C VAL A 20 -17.48 16.00 5.53
N GLN A 21 -18.02 14.85 5.17
CA GLN A 21 -17.55 14.02 4.06
C GLN A 21 -18.38 14.31 2.81
N VAL A 22 -17.72 14.84 1.78
CA VAL A 22 -18.32 15.04 0.45
C VAL A 22 -18.02 13.81 -0.40
N ALA A 23 -19.03 13.25 -1.04
CA ALA A 23 -19.05 11.98 -1.76
C ALA A 23 -18.88 10.75 -0.84
N ALA A 24 -19.06 9.55 -1.42
CA ALA A 24 -18.81 8.29 -0.72
C ALA A 24 -17.29 8.12 -0.48
N PRO A 25 -16.86 7.58 0.68
CA PRO A 25 -15.49 7.21 0.88
C PRO A 25 -15.12 6.03 -0.03
N LEU A 26 -13.83 5.90 -0.37
CA LEU A 26 -13.33 4.83 -1.23
C LEU A 26 -13.39 3.45 -0.56
N SER A 27 -13.34 3.42 0.77
CA SER A 27 -13.46 2.23 1.59
C SER A 27 -14.08 2.58 2.94
N ILE A 28 -14.64 1.58 3.64
CA ILE A 28 -15.17 1.76 4.99
C ILE A 28 -14.06 2.16 5.96
N ALA A 29 -12.89 1.52 5.86
CA ALA A 29 -11.71 1.85 6.66
C ALA A 29 -11.31 3.32 6.49
N SER A 30 -11.23 3.82 5.24
CA SER A 30 -10.92 5.22 4.94
C SER A 30 -11.96 6.18 5.54
N GLY A 31 -13.25 5.84 5.40
CA GLY A 31 -14.33 6.62 6.01
C GLY A 31 -14.21 6.70 7.54
N LEU A 32 -13.98 5.58 8.20
CA LEU A 32 -13.79 5.53 9.66
C LEU A 32 -12.56 6.32 10.11
N GLN A 33 -11.44 6.25 9.37
CA GLN A 33 -10.25 7.03 9.67
C GLN A 33 -10.50 8.54 9.62
N ARG A 34 -11.31 9.01 8.66
CA ARG A 34 -11.71 10.42 8.56
C ARG A 34 -12.70 10.81 9.65
N VAL A 35 -13.74 10.03 9.87
CA VAL A 35 -14.74 10.26 10.92
C VAL A 35 -14.08 10.27 12.30
N GLY A 36 -13.13 9.37 12.55
CA GLY A 36 -12.38 9.30 13.81
C GLY A 36 -11.47 10.50 14.07
N ARG A 37 -11.40 11.50 13.17
CA ARG A 37 -10.76 12.79 13.46
C ARG A 37 -11.65 13.73 14.27
N ALA A 38 -12.95 13.48 14.29
CA ALA A 38 -13.85 14.22 15.17
C ALA A 38 -13.78 13.63 16.58
N ASP A 39 -13.73 14.51 17.57
CA ASP A 39 -13.72 14.18 19.00
C ASP A 39 -12.71 13.08 19.40
N HIS A 40 -11.43 13.43 19.35
CA HIS A 40 -10.30 12.54 19.69
C HIS A 40 -10.20 12.25 21.22
N ASN A 41 -11.21 12.58 22.01
CA ASN A 41 -11.21 12.35 23.45
C ASN A 41 -11.59 10.91 23.81
N VAL A 42 -10.99 10.36 24.85
CA VAL A 42 -11.34 9.03 25.37
C VAL A 42 -12.79 9.05 25.87
N GLY A 43 -13.65 8.25 25.23
CA GLY A 43 -15.09 8.19 25.53
C GLY A 43 -15.92 9.17 24.71
N GLY A 44 -15.33 9.95 23.83
CA GLY A 44 -16.04 10.85 22.92
C GLY A 44 -16.77 10.09 21.80
N VAL A 45 -17.75 10.75 21.21
CA VAL A 45 -18.52 10.22 20.05
C VAL A 45 -18.22 11.08 18.84
N SER A 46 -17.57 10.46 17.84
CA SER A 46 -17.25 11.14 16.58
C SER A 46 -18.52 11.42 15.77
N HIS A 47 -18.71 12.67 15.38
CA HIS A 47 -19.83 13.10 14.55
C HIS A 47 -19.39 13.37 13.11
N ALA A 48 -20.15 12.84 12.15
CA ALA A 48 -19.91 13.08 10.73
C ALA A 48 -21.20 13.28 9.94
N LEU A 49 -21.12 14.12 8.91
CA LEU A 49 -22.18 14.33 7.92
C LEU A 49 -21.66 13.92 6.55
N PHE A 50 -22.46 13.15 5.82
CA PHE A 50 -22.11 12.68 4.48
C PHE A 50 -23.01 13.35 3.44
N PHE A 51 -22.38 13.96 2.44
CA PHE A 51 -23.07 14.66 1.34
C PHE A 51 -22.80 13.92 0.02
N PRO A 52 -23.77 13.10 -0.48
CA PRO A 52 -23.65 12.52 -1.82
C PRO A 52 -23.75 13.62 -2.88
N ILE A 53 -22.86 13.61 -3.89
CA ILE A 53 -22.87 14.60 -4.96
C ILE A 53 -23.88 14.23 -6.06
N THR A 54 -24.09 12.91 -6.27
CA THR A 54 -25.01 12.40 -7.30
C THR A 54 -26.04 11.45 -6.70
N ARG A 55 -27.17 11.26 -7.41
CA ARG A 55 -28.19 10.28 -7.00
C ARG A 55 -27.62 8.86 -6.86
N GLN A 56 -26.69 8.48 -7.71
CA GLN A 56 -26.03 7.17 -7.66
C GLN A 56 -25.21 6.98 -6.38
N GLN A 57 -24.63 8.05 -5.87
CA GLN A 57 -23.84 8.01 -4.64
C GLN A 57 -24.70 7.88 -3.37
N ILE A 58 -26.01 8.14 -3.42
CA ILE A 58 -26.87 8.03 -2.24
C ILE A 58 -26.83 6.60 -1.68
N ILE A 59 -26.98 5.60 -2.54
CA ILE A 59 -26.91 4.17 -2.12
C ILE A 59 -25.54 3.87 -1.53
N GLY A 60 -24.45 4.24 -2.22
CA GLY A 60 -23.09 3.99 -1.76
C GLY A 60 -22.80 4.65 -0.41
N VAL A 61 -23.20 5.92 -0.23
CA VAL A 61 -23.05 6.64 1.05
C VAL A 61 -23.84 5.96 2.16
N THR A 62 -25.12 5.62 1.92
CA THR A 62 -25.98 4.97 2.92
C THR A 62 -25.40 3.61 3.34
N THR A 63 -24.99 2.78 2.37
CA THR A 63 -24.36 1.47 2.65
C THR A 63 -23.05 1.66 3.42
N SER A 64 -22.23 2.63 3.04
CA SER A 64 -20.97 2.91 3.75
C SER A 64 -21.23 3.31 5.20
N MET A 65 -22.22 4.17 5.46
CA MET A 65 -22.60 4.57 6.82
C MET A 65 -23.09 3.38 7.65
N GLU A 66 -23.90 2.50 7.07
CA GLU A 66 -24.36 1.27 7.73
C GLU A 66 -23.17 0.36 8.10
N CYS A 67 -22.31 0.05 7.13
CA CYS A 67 -21.09 -0.75 7.36
C CYS A 67 -20.18 -0.12 8.43
N MET A 68 -20.03 1.22 8.45
CA MET A 68 -19.26 1.90 9.50
C MET A 68 -19.87 1.70 10.89
N ARG A 69 -21.21 1.78 11.01
CA ARG A 69 -21.91 1.58 12.29
C ARG A 69 -21.80 0.15 12.80
N GLU A 70 -21.78 -0.82 11.89
CA GLU A 70 -21.63 -2.24 12.18
C GLU A 70 -20.17 -2.69 12.37
N GLY A 71 -19.21 -1.83 12.05
CA GLY A 71 -17.78 -2.18 12.04
C GLY A 71 -17.41 -3.18 10.95
N ALA A 72 -18.21 -3.25 9.89
CA ALA A 72 -17.98 -4.13 8.73
C ALA A 72 -16.89 -3.54 7.82
N ILE A 73 -15.64 -3.61 8.28
CA ILE A 73 -14.45 -3.11 7.57
C ILE A 73 -13.98 -4.15 6.57
N GLU A 74 -13.50 -3.68 5.42
CA GLU A 74 -12.93 -4.54 4.39
C GLU A 74 -11.73 -5.34 4.94
N PRO A 75 -11.66 -6.65 4.68
CA PRO A 75 -10.54 -7.45 5.13
C PRO A 75 -9.25 -7.04 4.41
N LEU A 76 -8.15 -7.00 5.15
CA LEU A 76 -6.83 -6.82 4.57
C LEU A 76 -6.40 -8.08 3.83
N HIS A 77 -6.21 -7.97 2.52
CA HIS A 77 -5.63 -9.02 1.71
C HIS A 77 -4.13 -8.79 1.57
N MET A 78 -3.34 -9.67 2.16
CA MET A 78 -1.89 -9.65 1.94
C MET A 78 -1.59 -10.02 0.48
N PRO A 79 -0.88 -9.17 -0.30
CA PRO A 79 -0.48 -9.54 -1.64
C PRO A 79 0.45 -10.75 -1.59
N ARG A 80 0.26 -11.68 -2.52
CA ARG A 80 1.13 -12.86 -2.66
C ARG A 80 2.17 -12.59 -3.74
N ASN A 81 3.44 -12.76 -3.37
CA ASN A 81 4.59 -12.56 -4.27
C ASN A 81 4.52 -11.22 -5.06
N PRO A 82 4.41 -10.05 -4.41
CA PRO A 82 4.37 -8.77 -5.10
C PRO A 82 5.75 -8.47 -5.71
N LEU A 83 5.95 -8.83 -6.99
CA LEU A 83 7.25 -8.78 -7.67
C LEU A 83 7.79 -7.36 -7.84
N ASP A 84 6.93 -6.37 -7.92
CA ASP A 84 7.27 -4.94 -7.91
C ASP A 84 7.91 -4.52 -6.58
N VAL A 85 7.35 -4.97 -5.45
CA VAL A 85 7.93 -4.76 -4.13
C VAL A 85 9.26 -5.51 -3.99
N LEU A 86 9.35 -6.76 -4.50
CA LEU A 86 10.61 -7.50 -4.53
C LEU A 86 11.69 -6.73 -5.29
N ALA A 87 11.38 -6.23 -6.48
CA ALA A 87 12.32 -5.43 -7.27
C ALA A 87 12.76 -4.17 -6.52
N GLN A 88 11.82 -3.43 -5.94
CA GLN A 88 12.11 -2.21 -5.17
C GLN A 88 13.02 -2.49 -3.98
N GLN A 89 12.72 -3.51 -3.19
CA GLN A 89 13.52 -3.89 -2.02
C GLN A 89 14.90 -4.42 -2.41
N THR A 90 15.00 -5.15 -3.53
CA THR A 90 16.28 -5.62 -4.06
C THR A 90 17.19 -4.44 -4.43
N VAL A 91 16.67 -3.42 -5.11
CA VAL A 91 17.44 -2.21 -5.43
C VAL A 91 17.88 -1.49 -4.17
N ALA A 92 16.97 -1.32 -3.22
CA ALA A 92 17.27 -0.63 -1.97
C ALA A 92 18.39 -1.35 -1.18
N ALA A 93 18.31 -2.68 -1.08
CA ALA A 93 19.31 -3.47 -0.39
C ALA A 93 20.68 -3.48 -1.13
N ALA A 94 20.66 -3.66 -2.46
CA ALA A 94 21.89 -3.63 -3.28
C ALA A 94 22.57 -2.25 -3.32
N ALA A 95 21.83 -1.17 -3.00
CA ALA A 95 22.41 0.17 -2.87
C ALA A 95 23.21 0.34 -1.55
N MET A 96 22.95 -0.51 -0.56
CA MET A 96 23.60 -0.45 0.76
C MET A 96 24.81 -1.37 0.86
N GLU A 97 24.74 -2.55 0.25
CA GLU A 97 25.78 -3.57 0.33
C GLU A 97 25.74 -4.56 -0.86
N ASP A 98 26.82 -5.30 -1.05
CA ASP A 98 26.88 -6.40 -2.02
C ASP A 98 26.00 -7.57 -1.55
N LEU A 99 25.02 -7.96 -2.36
CA LEU A 99 24.07 -9.02 -2.03
C LEU A 99 24.46 -10.35 -2.68
N SER A 100 24.57 -11.41 -1.86
CA SER A 100 24.54 -12.78 -2.35
C SER A 100 23.12 -13.12 -2.80
N THR A 101 22.92 -13.51 -4.06
CA THR A 101 21.61 -13.84 -4.63
C THR A 101 20.91 -14.95 -3.84
N ASN A 102 21.66 -15.95 -3.35
CA ASN A 102 21.07 -17.04 -2.58
C ASN A 102 20.64 -16.59 -1.18
N ASP A 103 21.50 -15.85 -0.48
CA ASP A 103 21.17 -15.36 0.86
C ASP A 103 20.01 -14.37 0.81
N TRP A 104 19.95 -13.54 -0.24
CA TRP A 104 18.84 -12.62 -0.47
C TRP A 104 17.52 -13.36 -0.75
N TYR A 105 17.55 -14.43 -1.54
CA TYR A 105 16.37 -15.26 -1.76
C TYR A 105 15.84 -15.87 -0.45
N GLU A 106 16.71 -16.46 0.36
CA GLU A 106 16.31 -17.04 1.65
C GLU A 106 15.80 -15.98 2.62
N LEU A 107 16.40 -14.79 2.64
CA LEU A 107 15.94 -13.68 3.47
C LEU A 107 14.55 -13.20 3.06
N VAL A 108 14.31 -13.00 1.76
CA VAL A 108 13.03 -12.55 1.21
C VAL A 108 11.91 -13.54 1.58
N ARG A 109 12.15 -14.84 1.46
CA ARG A 109 11.17 -15.88 1.80
C ARG A 109 10.80 -15.96 3.27
N ARG A 110 11.55 -15.34 4.16
CA ARG A 110 11.19 -15.24 5.59
C ARG A 110 10.03 -14.27 5.82
N SER A 111 9.73 -13.40 4.86
CA SER A 111 8.59 -12.49 4.95
C SER A 111 7.30 -13.17 4.47
N ALA A 112 6.19 -12.88 5.13
CA ALA A 112 4.90 -13.51 4.87
C ALA A 112 4.42 -13.40 3.41
N PRO A 113 4.56 -12.26 2.69
CA PRO A 113 4.15 -12.15 1.29
C PRO A 113 4.91 -13.08 0.35
N PHE A 114 6.16 -13.45 0.70
CA PHE A 114 7.07 -14.18 -0.17
C PHE A 114 7.37 -15.61 0.28
N GLN A 115 6.66 -16.13 1.29
CA GLN A 115 6.88 -17.49 1.79
C GLN A 115 6.84 -18.58 0.70
N ASN A 116 5.97 -18.38 -0.30
CA ASN A 116 5.79 -19.30 -1.42
C ASN A 116 6.37 -18.74 -2.73
N LEU A 117 7.39 -17.89 -2.64
CA LEU A 117 8.06 -17.36 -3.83
C LEU A 117 8.90 -18.45 -4.50
N ASP A 118 8.56 -18.78 -5.75
CA ASP A 118 9.36 -19.71 -6.54
C ASP A 118 10.71 -19.11 -6.93
N ARG A 119 11.74 -19.95 -6.94
CA ARG A 119 13.09 -19.54 -7.33
C ARG A 119 13.13 -18.97 -8.75
N SER A 120 12.38 -19.54 -9.67
CA SER A 120 12.30 -19.07 -11.07
C SER A 120 11.73 -17.66 -11.17
N MET A 121 10.72 -17.32 -10.38
CA MET A 121 10.14 -15.97 -10.33
C MET A 121 11.14 -14.97 -9.73
N PHE A 122 11.81 -15.37 -8.67
CA PHE A 122 12.86 -14.55 -8.05
C PHE A 122 13.99 -14.27 -9.04
N ASP A 123 14.54 -15.33 -9.70
CA ASP A 123 15.63 -15.20 -10.66
C ASP A 123 15.23 -14.35 -11.88
N ALA A 124 13.95 -14.40 -12.31
CA ALA A 124 13.43 -13.54 -13.36
C ALA A 124 13.47 -12.05 -12.95
N VAL A 125 13.08 -11.72 -11.71
CA VAL A 125 13.17 -10.35 -11.20
C VAL A 125 14.63 -9.88 -11.12
N ILE A 126 15.53 -10.71 -10.58
CA ILE A 126 16.97 -10.40 -10.52
C ILE A 126 17.53 -10.20 -11.94
N GLY A 127 17.18 -11.08 -12.89
CA GLY A 127 17.59 -10.97 -14.29
C GLY A 127 17.13 -9.67 -14.94
N MET A 128 15.88 -9.25 -14.68
CA MET A 128 15.36 -7.97 -15.15
C MET A 128 16.16 -6.79 -14.57
N MET A 129 16.47 -6.83 -13.28
CA MET A 129 17.20 -5.77 -12.60
C MET A 129 18.67 -5.66 -13.03
N THR A 130 19.28 -6.78 -13.44
CA THR A 130 20.70 -6.85 -13.89
C THR A 130 20.87 -6.74 -15.40
N GLY A 131 19.77 -6.58 -16.15
CA GLY A 131 19.80 -6.37 -17.60
C GLY A 131 19.90 -7.64 -18.44
N ALA A 132 19.55 -8.81 -17.88
CA ALA A 132 19.52 -10.08 -18.63
C ALA A 132 18.47 -10.08 -19.77
N TYR A 133 17.47 -9.19 -19.70
CA TYR A 133 16.45 -9.01 -20.72
C TYR A 133 16.73 -7.77 -21.57
N ASN A 134 17.80 -7.79 -22.34
CA ASN A 134 18.06 -6.78 -23.39
C ASN A 134 17.12 -7.03 -24.56
N SER A 135 15.95 -6.41 -24.59
CA SER A 135 15.18 -6.27 -25.82
C SER A 135 15.21 -4.80 -26.26
N GLU A 136 15.46 -4.56 -27.52
CA GLU A 136 15.36 -3.24 -28.15
C GLU A 136 14.00 -2.57 -27.92
N SER A 137 12.96 -3.38 -27.66
CA SER A 137 11.60 -2.94 -27.33
C SER A 137 11.47 -2.31 -25.93
N PHE A 138 12.43 -2.50 -25.03
CA PHE A 138 12.43 -1.97 -23.66
C PHE A 138 13.64 -1.07 -23.38
N SER A 139 14.02 -0.23 -24.31
CA SER A 139 15.15 0.71 -24.16
C SER A 139 15.01 1.66 -22.96
N ALA A 140 13.82 1.81 -22.39
CA ALA A 140 13.57 2.57 -21.15
C ALA A 140 14.03 1.83 -19.88
N PHE A 141 14.24 0.51 -19.93
CA PHE A 141 14.68 -0.31 -18.78
C PHE A 141 16.21 -0.38 -18.76
N ARG A 142 16.86 0.58 -18.13
CA ARG A 142 18.29 0.48 -17.84
C ARG A 142 18.50 -0.47 -16.65
N PRO A 143 19.57 -1.31 -16.67
CA PRO A 143 19.93 -2.12 -15.52
C PRO A 143 20.05 -1.26 -14.27
N ARG A 144 19.47 -1.70 -13.17
CA ARG A 144 19.49 -1.00 -11.88
C ARG A 144 20.54 -1.56 -10.93
N CYS A 145 21.00 -2.78 -11.19
CA CYS A 145 22.01 -3.48 -10.42
C CYS A 145 23.10 -4.03 -11.32
N ASN A 146 24.34 -4.07 -10.84
CA ASN A 146 25.45 -4.71 -11.52
C ASN A 146 25.70 -6.10 -10.91
N THR A 147 25.96 -7.09 -11.76
CA THR A 147 26.34 -8.42 -11.29
C THR A 147 27.88 -8.49 -11.20
N THR A 148 28.41 -8.57 -9.99
CA THR A 148 29.83 -8.87 -9.80
C THR A 148 30.02 -10.37 -9.83
N LYS A 149 30.67 -10.91 -10.88
CA LYS A 149 31.12 -12.29 -10.88
C LYS A 149 32.36 -12.36 -9.96
N ARG A 150 32.21 -12.95 -8.76
CA ARG A 150 33.39 -13.40 -8.01
C ARG A 150 34.10 -14.46 -8.86
N GLN A 151 35.29 -14.14 -9.33
CA GLN A 151 36.19 -15.15 -9.86
C GLN A 151 36.58 -16.02 -8.68
N SER A 152 36.18 -17.29 -8.72
CA SER A 152 36.64 -18.36 -7.83
C SER A 152 38.02 -18.82 -8.24
#